data_eb7d522c4cd2e4fa85b35f6cc571037c
#
_entry.id   eb7d522c4cd2e4fa85b35f6cc571037c
#
_cell.length_a   1.000
_cell.length_b   1.000
_cell.length_c   1.000
_cell.angle_alpha   90.00
_cell.angle_beta   90.00
_cell.angle_gamma   90.00
#
_symmetry.space_group_name_H-M   'P 1'
#
loop_
_entity.id
_entity.type
_entity.pdbx_description
1 polymer ?
#
loop_
_entity_poly.entity_id
_entity_poly.type
_entity_poly.pdbx_seq_one_letter_code
_entity_poly.pdbx_strand_id
1 'polypeptide(L)'
;MGYKTVDLTGKQYNCIAPGFLSAGASKDGTFQMKDIQPSAFDESSDTVQLLNNTQARTVKTYFFYEGAWYEDVDDWNAGDEDTFDVMQGFLGNFAAKDVAFSSAGAVLDKPIQIDCATDELQYVMIGNPLPVDMTFKDIEVVAFDESSDTLQLLNDTQARTVKTYFAYEGDWYENVDDWNIAADEPFAANTALLGNFAAKDVILNFPGAL
;
A
#
# COMPACT_ATOMS: atom_id res chain seq x y z
N MET A 1 9.99 -18.61 1.25
CA MET A 1 9.80 -17.97 -0.06
C MET A 1 8.39 -18.27 -0.50
N GLY A 2 7.65 -17.29 -0.91
CA GLY A 2 6.26 -17.38 -1.35
C GLY A 2 6.06 -16.79 -2.74
N TYR A 3 4.89 -17.02 -3.30
CA TYR A 3 4.41 -16.44 -4.55
C TYR A 3 2.91 -16.19 -4.43
N LYS A 4 2.46 -15.06 -4.90
CA LYS A 4 1.03 -14.73 -4.95
C LYS A 4 0.71 -13.91 -6.19
N THR A 5 -0.47 -14.15 -6.74
CA THR A 5 -1.08 -13.32 -7.79
C THR A 5 -2.36 -12.74 -7.24
N VAL A 6 -2.61 -11.47 -7.51
CA VAL A 6 -3.86 -10.80 -7.23
C VAL A 6 -4.44 -10.21 -8.52
N ASP A 7 -5.72 -10.44 -8.74
CA ASP A 7 -6.47 -9.84 -9.86
C ASP A 7 -7.02 -8.49 -9.40
N LEU A 8 -6.75 -7.45 -10.18
CA LEU A 8 -7.12 -6.08 -9.92
C LEU A 8 -8.15 -5.62 -10.96
N THR A 9 -9.20 -4.98 -10.49
CA THR A 9 -10.30 -4.53 -11.35
C THR A 9 -9.85 -3.40 -12.27
N GLY A 10 -10.06 -3.56 -13.57
CA GLY A 10 -9.83 -2.51 -14.56
C GLY A 10 -10.86 -1.39 -14.51
N LYS A 11 -10.55 -0.30 -15.19
CA LYS A 11 -11.36 0.94 -15.27
C LYS A 11 -11.54 1.64 -13.93
N GLN A 12 -10.63 1.41 -13.00
CA GLN A 12 -10.61 2.06 -11.68
C GLN A 12 -9.21 2.11 -11.09
N TYR A 13 -9.09 2.86 -10.00
CA TYR A 13 -7.91 2.83 -9.15
C TYR A 13 -7.98 1.65 -8.18
N ASN A 14 -6.83 1.11 -7.84
CA ASN A 14 -6.68 0.03 -6.88
C ASN A 14 -5.50 0.32 -5.94
N CYS A 15 -5.73 0.25 -4.64
CA CYS A 15 -4.65 0.31 -3.66
C CYS A 15 -3.97 -1.06 -3.59
N ILE A 16 -2.68 -1.12 -3.88
CA ILE A 16 -1.92 -2.37 -4.03
C ILE A 16 -0.65 -2.38 -3.18
N ALA A 17 -0.24 -3.56 -2.75
CA ALA A 17 1.02 -3.80 -2.06
C ALA A 17 1.60 -5.17 -2.45
N PRO A 18 2.93 -5.38 -2.48
CA PRO A 18 3.52 -6.66 -2.86
C PRO A 18 3.34 -7.77 -1.80
N GLY A 19 3.36 -7.44 -0.51
CA GLY A 19 3.27 -8.41 0.59
C GLY A 19 4.47 -9.36 0.74
N PHE A 20 5.58 -9.13 0.02
CA PHE A 20 6.80 -9.92 0.07
C PHE A 20 8.04 -9.05 0.06
N LEU A 21 9.09 -9.55 0.70
CA LEU A 21 10.45 -9.01 0.60
C LEU A 21 11.12 -9.54 -0.65
N SER A 22 12.02 -8.76 -1.26
CA SER A 22 12.86 -9.24 -2.37
C SER A 22 13.54 -10.57 -2.06
N ALA A 23 13.62 -11.44 -3.05
CA ALA A 23 14.38 -12.67 -2.94
C ALA A 23 15.87 -12.36 -2.82
N GLY A 24 16.44 -12.55 -1.63
CA GLY A 24 17.84 -12.23 -1.33
C GLY A 24 18.06 -10.82 -0.79
N ALA A 25 17.04 -9.97 -0.70
CA ALA A 25 17.11 -8.80 0.14
C ALA A 25 17.23 -9.27 1.58
N SER A 26 18.35 -8.95 2.17
CA SER A 26 18.62 -9.24 3.55
C SER A 26 17.58 -8.54 4.43
N LYS A 27 17.30 -9.09 5.56
CA LYS A 27 17.03 -8.52 6.89
C LYS A 27 16.41 -7.10 7.01
N ASP A 28 16.39 -6.28 5.95
CA ASP A 28 16.06 -4.85 6.03
C ASP A 28 14.59 -4.56 5.68
N GLY A 29 13.79 -5.58 5.38
CA GLY A 29 12.35 -5.41 5.16
C GLY A 29 12.00 -4.70 3.85
N THR A 30 12.80 -4.84 2.79
CA THR A 30 12.61 -4.14 1.51
C THR A 30 12.25 -5.06 0.35
N PHE A 31 11.64 -4.48 -0.70
CA PHE A 31 11.45 -5.09 -2.01
C PHE A 31 11.89 -4.13 -3.12
N GLN A 32 12.05 -4.64 -4.33
CA GLN A 32 12.36 -3.84 -5.51
C GLN A 32 11.17 -3.85 -6.48
N MET A 33 11.04 -2.80 -7.29
CA MET A 33 9.92 -2.68 -8.24
C MET A 33 9.85 -3.89 -9.20
N LYS A 34 10.97 -4.44 -9.62
CA LYS A 34 11.06 -5.64 -10.46
C LYS A 34 10.47 -6.92 -9.82
N ASP A 35 10.30 -6.95 -8.50
CA ASP A 35 9.70 -8.09 -7.80
C ASP A 35 8.18 -8.16 -8.01
N ILE A 36 7.60 -7.11 -8.54
CA ILE A 36 6.18 -7.00 -8.92
C ILE A 36 6.10 -7.21 -10.44
N GLN A 37 5.40 -8.27 -10.85
CA GLN A 37 5.26 -8.61 -12.27
C GLN A 37 3.79 -8.50 -12.68
N PRO A 38 3.42 -7.49 -13.48
CA PRO A 38 2.06 -7.36 -13.99
C PRO A 38 1.83 -8.28 -15.19
N SER A 39 0.60 -8.74 -15.34
CA SER A 39 0.11 -9.34 -16.58
C SER A 39 -1.07 -8.56 -17.11
N ALA A 40 -1.22 -8.52 -18.44
CA ALA A 40 -2.26 -7.74 -19.10
C ALA A 40 -2.20 -6.22 -18.86
N PHE A 41 -1.05 -5.70 -18.41
CA PHE A 41 -0.79 -4.28 -18.26
C PHE A 41 -0.79 -3.59 -19.63
N ASP A 42 -1.45 -2.44 -19.73
CA ASP A 42 -1.45 -1.63 -20.94
C ASP A 42 -0.42 -0.50 -20.78
N GLU A 43 0.70 -0.65 -21.46
CA GLU A 43 1.83 0.27 -21.40
C GLU A 43 1.50 1.73 -21.75
N SER A 44 0.41 1.94 -22.48
CA SER A 44 -0.01 3.29 -22.92
C SER A 44 -0.93 4.01 -21.93
N SER A 45 -1.50 3.30 -20.97
CA SER A 45 -2.57 3.85 -20.14
C SER A 45 -2.55 3.43 -18.68
N ASP A 46 -1.92 2.30 -18.37
CA ASP A 46 -1.87 1.81 -16.98
C ASP A 46 -0.64 2.34 -16.25
N THR A 47 -0.81 2.72 -14.99
CA THR A 47 0.26 3.25 -14.16
C THR A 47 0.17 2.76 -12.72
N VAL A 48 1.31 2.75 -12.05
CA VAL A 48 1.43 2.55 -10.60
C VAL A 48 2.03 3.81 -9.99
N GLN A 49 1.38 4.39 -8.99
CA GLN A 49 1.69 5.71 -8.47
C GLN A 49 2.07 5.65 -6.99
N LEU A 50 3.08 6.42 -6.62
CA LEU A 50 3.48 6.67 -5.23
C LEU A 50 2.92 8.02 -4.78
N LEU A 51 2.24 8.05 -3.62
CA LEU A 51 1.51 9.22 -3.11
C LEU A 51 2.06 9.76 -1.78
N ASN A 52 3.27 9.39 -1.40
CA ASN A 52 3.85 9.72 -0.10
C ASN A 52 4.31 11.18 -0.04
N ASN A 53 3.43 12.09 0.33
CA ASN A 53 3.75 13.51 0.53
C ASN A 53 2.70 14.24 1.37
N THR A 54 2.89 15.55 1.58
CA THR A 54 1.99 16.40 2.37
C THR A 54 0.65 16.75 1.69
N GLN A 55 0.40 16.31 0.46
CA GLN A 55 -0.78 16.70 -0.33
C GLN A 55 -1.52 15.53 -0.99
N ALA A 56 -1.15 14.29 -0.69
CA ALA A 56 -1.63 13.09 -1.36
C ALA A 56 -1.54 13.18 -2.90
N ARG A 57 -0.48 13.79 -3.41
CA ARG A 57 -0.22 13.88 -4.86
C ARG A 57 0.78 12.81 -5.27
N THR A 58 0.67 12.38 -6.51
CA THR A 58 1.66 11.49 -7.11
C THR A 58 3.04 12.14 -7.06
N VAL A 59 4.00 11.44 -6.44
CA VAL A 59 5.42 11.85 -6.40
C VAL A 59 6.27 11.07 -7.39
N LYS A 60 5.86 9.83 -7.70
CA LYS A 60 6.44 8.99 -8.72
C LYS A 60 5.35 8.25 -9.46
N THR A 61 5.53 8.05 -10.77
CA THR A 61 4.67 7.24 -11.62
C THR A 61 5.51 6.17 -12.29
N TYR A 62 5.10 4.93 -12.16
CA TYR A 62 5.73 3.78 -12.81
C TYR A 62 4.81 3.22 -13.89
N PHE A 63 5.40 2.79 -14.99
CA PHE A 63 4.75 2.01 -16.04
C PHE A 63 5.60 0.81 -16.41
N PHE A 64 4.97 -0.22 -16.96
CA PHE A 64 5.62 -1.47 -17.31
C PHE A 64 5.65 -1.66 -18.81
N TYR A 65 6.84 -1.79 -19.38
CA TYR A 65 7.04 -1.92 -20.82
C TYR A 65 8.13 -2.94 -21.14
N GLU A 66 7.86 -3.84 -22.08
CA GLU A 66 8.80 -4.89 -22.54
C GLU A 66 9.45 -5.71 -21.41
N GLY A 67 8.73 -5.93 -20.32
CA GLY A 67 9.20 -6.76 -19.21
C GLY A 67 10.00 -6.02 -18.14
N ALA A 68 10.05 -4.69 -18.17
CA ALA A 68 10.76 -3.85 -17.22
C ALA A 68 9.89 -2.70 -16.72
N TRP A 69 10.15 -2.21 -15.51
CA TRP A 69 9.55 -1.02 -14.95
C TRP A 69 10.36 0.23 -15.27
N TYR A 70 9.65 1.29 -15.58
CA TYR A 70 10.21 2.62 -15.83
C TYR A 70 9.54 3.64 -14.92
N GLU A 71 10.33 4.57 -14.40
CA GLU A 71 9.84 5.77 -13.71
C GLU A 71 9.72 6.89 -14.73
N ASP A 72 8.64 7.65 -14.65
CA ASP A 72 8.34 8.79 -15.51
C ASP A 72 8.14 8.44 -17.00
N VAL A 73 6.95 8.67 -17.48
CA VAL A 73 6.51 8.38 -18.86
C VAL A 73 7.28 9.22 -19.88
N ASP A 74 7.74 10.41 -19.49
CA ASP A 74 8.41 11.33 -20.41
C ASP A 74 9.91 11.03 -20.56
N ASP A 75 10.59 10.62 -19.49
CA ASP A 75 12.04 10.44 -19.47
C ASP A 75 12.51 8.97 -19.53
N TRP A 76 11.62 8.01 -19.33
CA TRP A 76 11.90 6.56 -19.37
C TRP A 76 13.06 6.14 -18.49
N ASN A 77 13.13 6.69 -17.29
CA ASN A 77 14.13 6.29 -16.31
C ASN A 77 13.91 4.85 -15.86
N ALA A 78 14.96 4.06 -15.74
CA ALA A 78 14.83 2.68 -15.27
C ALA A 78 14.34 2.65 -13.82
N GLY A 79 13.21 1.99 -13.58
CA GLY A 79 12.56 1.89 -12.27
C GLY A 79 12.69 0.52 -11.59
N ASP A 80 13.22 -0.50 -12.30
CA ASP A 80 13.31 -1.87 -11.81
C ASP A 80 14.03 -2.01 -10.46
N GLU A 81 15.12 -1.27 -10.28
CA GLU A 81 15.97 -1.32 -9.09
C GLU A 81 15.51 -0.37 -7.97
N ASP A 82 14.44 0.38 -8.16
CA ASP A 82 13.89 1.21 -7.11
C ASP A 82 13.45 0.33 -5.94
N THR A 83 13.93 0.71 -4.75
CA THR A 83 13.77 -0.08 -3.53
C THR A 83 12.79 0.59 -2.59
N PHE A 84 11.90 -0.19 -2.02
CA PHE A 84 10.84 0.27 -1.11
C PHE A 84 10.78 -0.60 0.14
N ASP A 85 10.30 -0.04 1.23
CA ASP A 85 9.95 -0.82 2.41
C ASP A 85 8.81 -1.80 2.09
N VAL A 86 8.80 -2.98 2.74
CA VAL A 86 7.76 -4.00 2.54
C VAL A 86 6.35 -3.47 2.81
N MET A 87 6.25 -2.43 3.62
CA MET A 87 5.00 -1.73 3.94
C MET A 87 4.60 -0.70 2.89
N GLN A 88 5.42 -0.43 1.89
CA GLN A 88 5.08 0.54 0.87
C GLN A 88 3.93 0.03 0.00
N GLY A 89 2.84 0.77 0.00
CA GLY A 89 1.74 0.59 -0.92
C GLY A 89 1.80 1.56 -2.09
N PHE A 90 1.04 1.26 -3.12
CA PHE A 90 0.90 2.08 -4.33
C PHE A 90 -0.55 2.23 -4.73
N LEU A 91 -0.82 3.25 -5.53
CA LEU A 91 -2.10 3.44 -6.21
C LEU A 91 -1.96 3.02 -7.68
N GLY A 92 -2.52 1.88 -8.05
CA GLY A 92 -2.61 1.44 -9.44
C GLY A 92 -3.77 2.11 -10.15
N ASN A 93 -3.52 2.72 -11.31
CA ASN A 93 -4.55 3.23 -12.23
C ASN A 93 -4.58 2.31 -13.46
N PHE A 94 -5.64 1.53 -13.61
CA PHE A 94 -5.82 0.57 -14.71
C PHE A 94 -6.98 1.03 -15.59
N ALA A 95 -6.65 1.66 -16.72
CA ALA A 95 -7.61 2.41 -17.51
C ALA A 95 -8.54 1.54 -18.37
N ALA A 96 -8.08 0.36 -18.82
CA ALA A 96 -8.77 -0.39 -19.86
C ALA A 96 -9.42 -1.70 -19.39
N LYS A 97 -8.71 -2.52 -18.64
CA LYS A 97 -9.07 -3.92 -18.32
C LYS A 97 -8.48 -4.37 -17.00
N ASP A 98 -8.93 -5.53 -16.55
CA ASP A 98 -8.38 -6.17 -15.37
C ASP A 98 -6.89 -6.51 -15.59
N VAL A 99 -6.10 -6.25 -14.56
CA VAL A 99 -4.65 -6.48 -14.51
C VAL A 99 -4.39 -7.45 -13.38
N ALA A 100 -3.51 -8.42 -13.58
CA ALA A 100 -3.04 -9.26 -12.48
C ALA A 100 -1.61 -8.87 -12.10
N PHE A 101 -1.37 -8.71 -10.81
CA PHE A 101 -0.04 -8.50 -10.24
C PHE A 101 0.44 -9.78 -9.57
N SER A 102 1.63 -10.22 -9.96
CA SER A 102 2.31 -11.33 -9.32
C SER A 102 3.50 -10.81 -8.54
N SER A 103 3.63 -11.23 -7.30
CA SER A 103 4.78 -10.95 -6.46
C SER A 103 5.34 -12.24 -5.88
N ALA A 104 6.66 -12.29 -5.72
CA ALA A 104 7.35 -13.44 -5.17
C ALA A 104 8.53 -13.00 -4.32
N GLY A 105 8.73 -13.66 -3.19
CA GLY A 105 9.85 -13.30 -2.32
C GLY A 105 9.86 -14.01 -0.98
N ALA A 106 10.59 -13.45 -0.03
CA ALA A 106 10.57 -13.90 1.34
C ALA A 106 9.33 -13.33 2.06
N VAL A 107 8.79 -14.08 2.99
CA VAL A 107 7.71 -13.62 3.88
C VAL A 107 8.35 -12.95 5.08
N LEU A 108 7.78 -11.84 5.52
CA LEU A 108 8.18 -11.16 6.75
C LEU A 108 7.90 -12.08 7.95
N ASP A 109 8.94 -12.47 8.68
CA ASP A 109 8.87 -13.46 9.77
C ASP A 109 8.88 -12.83 11.18
N LYS A 110 8.90 -11.51 11.26
CA LYS A 110 8.93 -10.75 12.50
C LYS A 110 8.02 -9.53 12.41
N PRO A 111 7.55 -9.01 13.55
CA PRO A 111 6.81 -7.77 13.57
C PRO A 111 7.58 -6.62 12.92
N ILE A 112 6.86 -5.74 12.23
CA ILE A 112 7.42 -4.52 11.66
C ILE A 112 6.69 -3.30 12.21
N GLN A 113 7.44 -2.24 12.40
CA GLN A 113 6.93 -0.95 12.83
C GLN A 113 7.10 0.05 11.71
N ILE A 114 6.05 0.82 11.44
CA ILE A 114 6.13 2.02 10.61
C ILE A 114 6.05 3.23 11.52
N ASP A 115 7.02 4.10 11.37
CA ASP A 115 6.96 5.45 11.90
C ASP A 115 6.37 6.35 10.81
N CYS A 116 5.12 6.77 11.01
CA CYS A 116 4.40 7.63 10.07
C CYS A 116 4.56 9.11 10.43
N ALA A 117 5.43 9.42 11.39
CA ALA A 117 5.56 10.74 11.94
C ALA A 117 6.33 11.69 11.05
N THR A 118 5.79 12.87 10.92
CA THR A 118 6.50 14.03 10.41
C THR A 118 6.06 15.27 11.18
N ASP A 119 6.81 16.36 11.04
CA ASP A 119 6.43 17.65 11.65
C ASP A 119 5.21 18.33 10.98
N GLU A 120 4.71 17.74 9.89
CA GLU A 120 3.61 18.26 9.07
C GLU A 120 2.61 17.14 8.77
N LEU A 121 1.42 17.52 8.28
CA LEU A 121 0.45 16.59 7.70
C LEU A 121 1.14 15.70 6.65
N GLN A 122 1.03 14.40 6.83
CA GLN A 122 1.67 13.42 5.95
C GLN A 122 0.65 12.41 5.41
N TYR A 123 0.70 12.21 4.10
CA TYR A 123 0.04 11.10 3.42
C TYR A 123 1.06 10.01 3.11
N VAL A 124 0.73 8.77 3.44
CA VAL A 124 1.60 7.61 3.23
C VAL A 124 0.77 6.43 2.71
N MET A 125 1.19 5.83 1.61
CA MET A 125 0.58 4.57 1.15
C MET A 125 1.15 3.41 1.97
N ILE A 126 0.28 2.78 2.75
CA ILE A 126 0.65 1.69 3.68
C ILE A 126 0.09 0.38 3.15
N GLY A 127 0.97 -0.55 2.80
CA GLY A 127 0.62 -1.87 2.32
C GLY A 127 0.47 -2.91 3.43
N ASN A 128 -0.37 -3.90 3.22
CA ASN A 128 -0.31 -5.11 4.03
C ASN A 128 1.04 -5.82 3.78
N PRO A 129 1.92 -5.97 4.79
CA PRO A 129 3.26 -6.53 4.61
C PRO A 129 3.27 -8.04 4.46
N LEU A 130 2.12 -8.69 4.60
CA LEU A 130 1.98 -10.14 4.59
C LEU A 130 1.23 -10.61 3.34
N PRO A 131 1.58 -11.80 2.81
CA PRO A 131 0.86 -12.41 1.68
C PRO A 131 -0.46 -13.08 2.08
N VAL A 132 -0.96 -12.76 3.28
CA VAL A 132 -2.22 -13.26 3.85
C VAL A 132 -3.06 -12.09 4.36
N ASP A 133 -4.36 -12.29 4.40
CA ASP A 133 -5.25 -11.32 5.00
C ASP A 133 -4.97 -11.22 6.50
N MET A 134 -4.95 -10.01 7.02
CA MET A 134 -4.96 -9.68 8.44
C MET A 134 -6.24 -8.91 8.75
N THR A 135 -6.50 -8.64 10.00
CA THR A 135 -7.62 -7.81 10.42
C THR A 135 -7.10 -6.53 11.05
N PHE A 136 -7.93 -5.50 11.12
CA PHE A 136 -7.50 -4.24 11.73
C PHE A 136 -7.10 -4.39 13.20
N LYS A 137 -7.69 -5.33 13.95
CA LYS A 137 -7.30 -5.62 15.35
C LYS A 137 -5.87 -6.15 15.49
N ASP A 138 -5.26 -6.64 14.41
CA ASP A 138 -3.87 -7.10 14.40
C ASP A 138 -2.88 -5.93 14.26
N ILE A 139 -3.38 -4.71 13.99
CA ILE A 139 -2.60 -3.49 13.83
C ILE A 139 -2.69 -2.69 15.13
N GLU A 140 -1.59 -2.63 15.87
CA GLU A 140 -1.50 -1.75 17.04
C GLU A 140 -1.08 -0.35 16.61
N VAL A 141 -1.71 0.66 17.20
CA VAL A 141 -1.41 2.07 16.93
C VAL A 141 -0.91 2.78 18.17
N VAL A 142 0.05 3.68 17.99
CA VAL A 142 0.57 4.55 19.05
C VAL A 142 0.46 5.99 18.58
N ALA A 143 0.03 6.87 19.47
CA ALA A 143 -0.15 8.30 19.24
C ALA A 143 -1.05 8.67 18.05
N PHE A 144 -1.99 7.79 17.70
CA PHE A 144 -3.01 8.04 16.70
C PHE A 144 -4.04 9.05 17.27
N ASP A 145 -4.31 10.11 16.52
CA ASP A 145 -5.32 11.10 16.89
C ASP A 145 -6.64 10.76 16.19
N GLU A 146 -7.60 10.24 16.93
CA GLU A 146 -8.90 9.82 16.42
C GLU A 146 -9.69 10.94 15.72
N SER A 147 -9.35 12.19 15.98
CA SER A 147 -10.04 13.34 15.36
C SER A 147 -9.48 13.74 13.99
N SER A 148 -8.30 13.27 13.65
CA SER A 148 -7.57 13.75 12.46
C SER A 148 -6.87 12.67 11.65
N ASP A 149 -6.43 11.58 12.30
CA ASP A 149 -5.67 10.53 11.61
C ASP A 149 -6.62 9.47 11.04
N THR A 150 -6.35 9.02 9.82
CA THR A 150 -7.19 8.03 9.13
C THR A 150 -6.39 7.12 8.21
N LEU A 151 -6.90 5.92 7.99
CA LEU A 151 -6.49 5.04 6.89
C LEU A 151 -7.63 4.96 5.87
N GLN A 152 -7.35 5.20 4.60
CA GLN A 152 -8.36 5.35 3.56
C GLN A 152 -8.16 4.35 2.42
N LEU A 153 -9.23 3.70 1.98
CA LEU A 153 -9.27 2.88 0.78
C LEU A 153 -9.74 3.72 -0.41
N LEU A 154 -8.98 3.75 -1.50
CA LEU A 154 -9.22 4.58 -2.69
C LEU A 154 -9.66 3.78 -3.92
N ASN A 155 -10.27 2.63 -3.76
CA ASN A 155 -10.61 1.72 -4.85
C ASN A 155 -11.89 2.16 -5.59
N ASP A 156 -11.82 3.23 -6.36
CA ASP A 156 -12.90 3.69 -7.23
C ASP A 156 -12.39 4.25 -8.57
N THR A 157 -13.29 4.72 -9.41
CA THR A 157 -12.96 5.25 -10.76
C THR A 157 -12.27 6.61 -10.75
N GLN A 158 -12.17 7.27 -9.60
CA GLN A 158 -11.60 8.62 -9.44
C GLN A 158 -10.60 8.71 -8.29
N ALA A 159 -10.14 7.58 -7.76
CA ALA A 159 -9.30 7.49 -6.56
C ALA A 159 -9.91 8.24 -5.35
N ARG A 160 -11.24 8.19 -5.22
CA ARG A 160 -11.90 8.74 -4.04
C ARG A 160 -11.91 7.72 -2.92
N THR A 161 -11.92 8.21 -1.71
CA THR A 161 -12.08 7.39 -0.52
C THR A 161 -13.43 6.67 -0.55
N VAL A 162 -13.39 5.33 -0.51
CA VAL A 162 -14.59 4.48 -0.43
C VAL A 162 -14.82 3.94 0.98
N LYS A 163 -13.75 3.83 1.77
CA LYS A 163 -13.78 3.50 3.20
C LYS A 163 -12.76 4.33 3.95
N THR A 164 -13.11 4.74 5.16
CA THR A 164 -12.21 5.44 6.09
C THR A 164 -12.17 4.67 7.40
N TYR A 165 -10.99 4.37 7.88
CA TYR A 165 -10.76 3.70 9.15
C TYR A 165 -10.03 4.64 10.10
N PHE A 166 -10.36 4.57 11.39
CA PHE A 166 -9.68 5.30 12.45
C PHE A 166 -9.64 4.45 13.72
N ALA A 167 -8.68 4.73 14.59
CA ALA A 167 -8.53 4.05 15.87
C ALA A 167 -8.96 4.95 17.01
N TYR A 168 -9.75 4.42 17.96
CA TYR A 168 -10.20 5.12 19.16
C TYR A 168 -10.24 4.16 20.35
N GLU A 169 -9.65 4.56 21.48
CA GLU A 169 -9.57 3.78 22.73
C GLU A 169 -9.05 2.32 22.53
N GLY A 170 -8.19 2.10 21.53
CA GLY A 170 -7.58 0.80 21.23
C GLY A 170 -8.40 -0.09 20.29
N ASP A 171 -9.56 0.35 19.84
CA ASP A 171 -10.38 -0.33 18.84
C ASP A 171 -10.36 0.39 17.49
N TRP A 172 -10.65 -0.34 16.41
CA TRP A 172 -10.77 0.19 15.07
C TRP A 172 -12.22 0.37 14.66
N TYR A 173 -12.48 1.48 13.96
CA TYR A 173 -13.82 1.86 13.48
C TYR A 173 -13.75 2.20 11.99
N GLU A 174 -14.85 1.89 11.27
CA GLU A 174 -15.10 2.36 9.91
C GLU A 174 -16.09 3.52 9.97
N ASN A 175 -15.86 4.53 9.14
CA ASN A 175 -16.70 5.70 8.99
C ASN A 175 -16.80 6.60 10.25
N VAL A 176 -16.26 7.78 10.12
CA VAL A 176 -16.17 8.78 11.20
C VAL A 176 -17.55 9.22 11.73
N ASP A 177 -18.58 9.16 10.87
CA ASP A 177 -19.92 9.61 11.25
C ASP A 177 -20.72 8.54 12.02
N ASP A 178 -20.55 7.26 11.69
CA ASP A 178 -21.38 6.17 12.19
C ASP A 178 -20.68 5.27 13.23
N TRP A 179 -19.37 5.37 13.37
CA TRP A 179 -18.55 4.60 14.33
C TRP A 179 -18.81 3.09 14.28
N ASN A 180 -18.86 2.51 13.08
CA ASN A 180 -19.01 1.07 12.92
C ASN A 180 -17.73 0.35 13.36
N ILE A 181 -17.85 -0.67 14.20
CA ILE A 181 -16.69 -1.46 14.63
C ILE A 181 -16.06 -2.14 13.43
N ALA A 182 -14.76 -1.91 13.21
CA ALA A 182 -13.99 -2.43 12.10
C ALA A 182 -12.84 -3.38 12.52
N ALA A 183 -12.74 -3.71 13.81
CA ALA A 183 -11.65 -4.55 14.32
C ALA A 183 -11.50 -5.88 13.58
N ASP A 184 -12.59 -6.52 13.20
CA ASP A 184 -12.62 -7.78 12.44
C ASP A 184 -12.68 -7.59 10.92
N GLU A 185 -12.69 -6.35 10.40
CA GLU A 185 -12.60 -6.08 8.97
C GLU A 185 -11.26 -6.55 8.42
N PRO A 186 -11.24 -7.17 7.22
CA PRO A 186 -10.00 -7.64 6.63
C PRO A 186 -9.19 -6.48 6.04
N PHE A 187 -7.93 -6.43 6.40
CA PHE A 187 -6.90 -5.75 5.60
C PHE A 187 -6.29 -6.80 4.67
N ALA A 188 -6.87 -6.90 3.49
CA ALA A 188 -6.57 -7.99 2.57
C ALA A 188 -5.09 -7.99 2.15
N ALA A 189 -4.56 -9.18 1.91
CA ALA A 189 -3.23 -9.35 1.34
C ALA A 189 -3.13 -8.63 -0.02
N ASN A 190 -1.96 -8.07 -0.31
CA ASN A 190 -1.68 -7.29 -1.50
C ASN A 190 -2.52 -6.00 -1.66
N THR A 191 -3.19 -5.57 -0.61
CA THR A 191 -3.92 -4.30 -0.56
C THR A 191 -3.10 -3.25 0.19
N ALA A 192 -3.30 -1.99 -0.17
CA ALA A 192 -2.78 -0.85 0.57
C ALA A 192 -3.91 0.10 1.01
N LEU A 193 -3.58 0.98 1.92
CA LEU A 193 -4.43 2.08 2.38
C LEU A 193 -3.64 3.38 2.30
N LEU A 194 -4.31 4.49 2.03
CA LEU A 194 -3.72 5.80 2.17
C LEU A 194 -3.87 6.26 3.62
N GLY A 195 -2.77 6.29 4.35
CA GLY A 195 -2.70 6.93 5.64
C GLY A 195 -2.69 8.45 5.49
N ASN A 196 -3.52 9.12 6.28
CA ASN A 196 -3.55 10.56 6.45
C ASN A 196 -3.27 10.85 7.92
N PHE A 197 -2.09 11.36 8.22
CA PHE A 197 -1.61 11.58 9.58
C PHE A 197 -1.38 13.08 9.82
N ALA A 198 -2.13 13.65 10.74
CA ALA A 198 -1.96 15.02 11.21
C ALA A 198 -1.24 15.10 12.55
N ALA A 199 -1.32 14.04 13.36
CA ALA A 199 -0.60 13.92 14.62
C ALA A 199 0.88 13.63 14.39
N LYS A 200 1.72 14.04 15.35
CA LYS A 200 3.16 13.72 15.36
C LYS A 200 3.37 12.33 15.96
N ASP A 201 4.43 11.69 15.50
CA ASP A 201 4.92 10.43 16.06
C ASP A 201 3.91 9.27 16.02
N VAL A 202 3.04 9.21 15.00
CA VAL A 202 2.15 8.07 14.80
C VAL A 202 2.96 6.84 14.42
N ILE A 203 2.74 5.76 15.15
CA ILE A 203 3.40 4.47 14.91
C ILE A 203 2.32 3.41 14.64
N LEU A 204 2.50 2.65 13.58
CA LEU A 204 1.73 1.45 13.28
C LEU A 204 2.61 0.22 13.46
N ASN A 205 2.18 -0.72 14.30
CA ASN A 205 2.85 -1.99 14.51
C ASN A 205 2.05 -3.11 13.84
N PHE A 206 2.71 -3.84 12.96
CA PHE A 206 2.16 -4.97 12.24
C PHE A 206 2.78 -6.29 12.73
N PRO A 207 2.00 -7.37 12.85
CA PRO A 207 2.54 -8.67 13.23
C PRO A 207 3.45 -9.21 12.13
N GLY A 208 4.41 -10.07 12.52
CA GLY A 208 5.09 -10.93 11.56
C GLY A 208 4.22 -12.13 11.16
N ALA A 209 4.57 -12.82 10.08
CA ALA A 209 3.96 -14.11 9.78
C ALA A 209 4.32 -15.12 10.87
N LEU A 210 3.32 -15.84 11.36
CA LEU A 210 3.49 -16.93 12.33
C LEU A 210 3.96 -18.21 11.64
#